data_f1300150f9ae955910962f35f997ce58
#
_entry.id   f1300150f9ae955910962f35f997ce58
#
_cell.length_a   1.000
_cell.length_b   1.000
_cell.length_c   1.000
_cell.angle_alpha   90.00
_cell.angle_beta   90.00
_cell.angle_gamma   90.00
#
_symmetry.space_group_name_H-M   'P 1'
#
loop_
_entity.id
_entity.type
_entity.pdbx_description
1 polymer ?
#
loop_
_entity_poly.entity_id
_entity_poly.type
_entity_poly.pdbx_seq_one_letter_code
_entity_poly.pdbx_strand_id
1 'polypeptide(L)'
;FLEQRSPGGLGSLGRRRFTAVETRKGVHEAREAKALVPSALYWWTEQDDMPSQTATVLQHAIRIPDPYFQVHDRWLIRQLAPDIAKIEMPRERDKRLALAPDLLQLMGRETANIHLGSRTGADLADRLRRLNQNAEWFPAATDRMVACTRKDHAKWAERYRE
;
A
#
# COMPACT_ATOMS: atom_id res chain seq x y z
N PHE A 1 -16.80 -15.29 15.47
CA PHE A 1 -16.51 -16.02 14.21
C PHE A 1 -15.18 -15.55 13.64
N LEU A 2 -14.30 -16.47 13.33
CA LEU A 2 -13.00 -16.21 12.72
C LEU A 2 -12.90 -16.98 11.41
N GLU A 3 -12.61 -16.30 10.32
CA GLU A 3 -12.46 -16.90 9.01
C GLU A 3 -11.10 -16.55 8.41
N GLN A 4 -10.40 -17.56 7.86
CA GLN A 4 -9.24 -17.33 7.03
C GLN A 4 -9.69 -16.98 5.61
N ARG A 5 -9.35 -15.77 5.16
CA ARG A 5 -9.68 -15.33 3.80
C ARG A 5 -8.65 -15.81 2.80
N SER A 6 -9.15 -16.38 1.72
CA SER A 6 -8.38 -16.70 0.51
C SER A 6 -7.96 -15.43 -0.24
N PRO A 7 -6.97 -15.48 -1.15
CA PRO A 7 -6.05 -14.40 -1.43
C PRO A 7 -6.74 -13.11 -1.82
N GLY A 8 -6.42 -12.06 -1.07
CA GLY A 8 -6.68 -10.69 -1.45
C GLY A 8 -5.73 -10.22 -2.56
N GLY A 9 -5.79 -8.94 -2.94
CA GLY A 9 -4.92 -8.35 -3.94
C GLY A 9 -3.41 -8.56 -3.67
N LEU A 10 -2.57 -8.10 -4.57
CA LEU A 10 -1.11 -8.31 -4.61
C LEU A 10 -0.39 -8.18 -3.27
N GLY A 11 -0.79 -7.24 -2.43
CA GLY A 11 -0.17 -7.03 -1.11
C GLY A 11 -0.51 -8.10 -0.06
N SER A 12 -1.30 -9.12 -0.38
CA SER A 12 -1.67 -10.23 0.51
C SER A 12 -1.44 -11.59 -0.12
N LEU A 13 -0.91 -11.62 -1.33
CA LEU A 13 -0.65 -12.86 -2.04
C LEU A 13 0.34 -13.73 -1.25
N GLY A 14 -0.02 -14.99 -0.99
CA GLY A 14 0.78 -15.92 -0.23
C GLY A 14 0.88 -15.65 1.29
N ARG A 15 0.13 -14.66 1.83
CA ARG A 15 0.20 -14.27 3.25
C ARG A 15 -1.09 -14.60 3.98
N ARG A 16 -0.96 -14.97 5.24
CA ARG A 16 -2.12 -15.24 6.08
C ARG A 16 -2.93 -13.96 6.33
N ARG A 17 -4.23 -14.08 6.21
CA ARG A 17 -5.18 -13.02 6.45
C ARG A 17 -6.41 -13.61 7.13
N PHE A 18 -6.85 -12.99 8.20
CA PHE A 18 -8.01 -13.41 8.98
C PHE A 18 -8.99 -12.26 9.08
N THR A 19 -10.28 -12.61 9.13
CA THR A 19 -11.34 -11.68 9.51
C THR A 19 -12.05 -12.25 10.71
N ALA A 20 -12.14 -11.45 11.76
CA ALA A 20 -12.93 -11.76 12.94
C ALA A 20 -14.18 -10.88 12.95
N VAL A 21 -15.33 -11.48 13.21
CA VAL A 21 -16.60 -10.76 13.40
C VAL A 21 -17.10 -11.02 14.80
N GLU A 22 -17.33 -9.96 15.55
CA GLU A 22 -17.95 -9.97 16.87
C GLU A 22 -19.33 -9.32 16.80
N THR A 23 -20.27 -9.88 17.54
CA THR A 23 -21.59 -9.25 17.74
C THR A 23 -21.68 -8.76 19.19
N ARG A 24 -21.74 -7.46 19.37
CA ARG A 24 -21.85 -6.84 20.69
C ARG A 24 -23.08 -5.94 20.74
N LYS A 25 -24.01 -6.24 21.65
CA LYS A 25 -25.27 -5.49 21.81
C LYS A 25 -26.04 -5.30 20.50
N GLY A 26 -26.06 -6.32 19.64
CA GLY A 26 -26.77 -6.29 18.36
C GLY A 26 -26.00 -5.56 17.21
N VAL A 27 -24.81 -5.03 17.47
CA VAL A 27 -23.95 -4.42 16.48
C VAL A 27 -22.86 -5.41 16.07
N HIS A 28 -22.64 -5.54 14.77
CA HIS A 28 -21.57 -6.37 14.23
C HIS A 28 -20.31 -5.51 14.04
N GLU A 29 -19.22 -5.92 14.66
CA GLU A 29 -17.89 -5.35 14.45
C GLU A 29 -17.02 -6.36 13.71
N ALA A 30 -16.41 -5.95 12.62
CA ALA A 30 -15.49 -6.78 11.87
C ALA A 30 -14.07 -6.21 11.94
N ARG A 31 -13.09 -7.08 12.18
CA ARG A 31 -11.67 -6.74 12.18
C ARG A 31 -10.91 -7.67 11.28
N GLU A 32 -9.95 -7.13 10.61
CA GLU A 32 -9.02 -7.87 9.75
C GLU A 32 -7.64 -7.88 10.38
N ALA A 33 -7.02 -9.06 10.40
CA ALA A 33 -5.63 -9.24 10.74
C ALA A 33 -4.87 -9.73 9.51
N LYS A 34 -3.83 -9.02 9.12
CA LYS A 34 -2.97 -9.32 7.97
C LYS A 34 -1.54 -9.55 8.44
N ALA A 35 -0.93 -10.67 8.05
CA ALA A 35 0.46 -10.93 8.37
C ALA A 35 1.38 -9.90 7.71
N LEU A 36 2.27 -9.30 8.50
CA LEU A 36 3.36 -8.46 8.06
C LEU A 36 4.58 -9.32 7.78
N VAL A 37 5.34 -8.92 6.79
CA VAL A 37 6.64 -9.50 6.47
C VAL A 37 7.64 -8.37 6.28
N PRO A 38 8.95 -8.65 6.43
CA PRO A 38 10.01 -7.71 6.14
C PRO A 38 9.94 -7.18 4.70
N SER A 39 10.55 -6.04 4.46
CA SER A 39 10.68 -5.51 3.12
C SER A 39 11.47 -6.45 2.21
N ALA A 40 11.08 -6.55 0.95
CA ALA A 40 11.87 -7.26 -0.06
C ALA A 40 13.30 -6.69 -0.23
N LEU A 41 13.52 -5.44 0.18
CA LEU A 41 14.85 -4.84 0.21
C LEU A 41 15.79 -5.59 1.17
N TYR A 42 15.29 -6.05 2.31
CA TYR A 42 16.11 -6.80 3.27
C TYR A 42 16.51 -8.16 2.72
N TRP A 43 15.61 -8.82 2.01
CA TRP A 43 15.96 -10.04 1.27
C TRP A 43 17.04 -9.78 0.21
N TRP A 44 16.94 -8.66 -0.52
CA TRP A 44 17.94 -8.26 -1.50
C TRP A 44 19.31 -7.95 -0.87
N THR A 45 19.32 -7.37 0.33
CA THR A 45 20.54 -7.00 1.06
C THR A 45 21.03 -8.09 2.02
N GLU A 46 20.46 -9.30 1.96
CA GLU A 46 20.80 -10.45 2.81
C GLU A 46 20.67 -10.16 4.32
N GLN A 47 19.68 -9.32 4.69
CA GLN A 47 19.39 -8.94 6.07
C GLN A 47 18.09 -9.62 6.53
N ASP A 48 18.15 -10.90 6.85
CA ASP A 48 16.97 -11.74 7.06
C ASP A 48 16.13 -11.39 8.30
N ASP A 49 16.71 -10.77 9.33
CA ASP A 49 16.06 -10.56 10.63
C ASP A 49 15.52 -9.14 10.86
N MET A 50 15.40 -8.32 9.85
CA MET A 50 14.92 -6.95 10.04
C MET A 50 13.40 -6.90 10.21
N PRO A 51 12.92 -6.25 11.28
CA PRO A 51 11.49 -6.15 11.53
C PRO A 51 10.78 -5.29 10.49
N SER A 52 9.47 -5.55 10.31
CA SER A 52 8.64 -4.66 9.49
C SER A 52 8.64 -3.24 10.05
N GLN A 53 8.90 -2.25 9.21
CA GLN A 53 8.88 -0.82 9.57
C GLN A 53 7.46 -0.22 9.61
N THR A 54 6.43 -1.03 9.45
CA THR A 54 5.04 -0.55 9.37
C THR A 54 4.62 0.23 10.62
N ALA A 55 4.98 -0.24 11.81
CA ALA A 55 4.66 0.46 13.05
C ALA A 55 5.33 1.84 13.12
N THR A 56 6.61 1.91 12.77
CA THR A 56 7.38 3.17 12.71
C THR A 56 6.77 4.16 11.73
N VAL A 57 6.41 3.68 10.53
CA VAL A 57 5.75 4.52 9.52
C VAL A 57 4.41 5.05 10.01
N LEU A 58 3.60 4.23 10.67
CA LEU A 58 2.31 4.64 11.21
C LEU A 58 2.45 5.69 12.33
N GLN A 59 3.44 5.54 13.19
CA GLN A 59 3.69 6.49 14.28
C GLN A 59 4.12 7.87 13.79
N HIS A 60 4.85 7.94 12.69
CA HIS A 60 5.38 9.19 12.15
C HIS A 60 4.51 9.82 11.07
N ALA A 61 3.60 9.08 10.45
CA ALA A 61 2.73 9.60 9.41
C ALA A 61 1.89 10.79 9.91
N ILE A 62 1.81 11.84 9.12
CA ILE A 62 1.01 13.03 9.43
C ILE A 62 -0.46 12.74 9.10
N ARG A 63 -1.16 12.15 10.08
CA ARG A 63 -2.57 11.76 9.94
C ARG A 63 -3.23 11.69 11.32
N ILE A 64 -4.55 11.74 11.34
CA ILE A 64 -5.30 11.47 12.56
C ILE A 64 -5.04 10.00 12.94
N PRO A 65 -4.60 9.73 14.18
CA PRO A 65 -4.41 8.35 14.64
C PRO A 65 -5.73 7.57 14.55
N ASP A 66 -5.67 6.40 13.96
CA ASP A 66 -6.79 5.45 13.94
C ASP A 66 -6.56 4.40 15.03
N PRO A 67 -7.36 4.42 16.12
CA PRO A 67 -7.20 3.49 17.23
C PRO A 67 -7.45 2.03 16.83
N TYR A 68 -8.10 1.81 15.69
CA TYR A 68 -8.40 0.49 15.16
C TYR A 68 -7.38 0.00 14.12
N PHE A 69 -6.37 0.83 13.81
CA PHE A 69 -5.31 0.49 12.88
C PHE A 69 -3.99 0.33 13.64
N GLN A 70 -3.69 -0.91 14.04
CA GLN A 70 -2.60 -1.22 14.94
C GLN A 70 -1.69 -2.30 14.38
N VAL A 71 -0.41 -2.20 14.73
CA VAL A 71 0.56 -3.30 14.54
C VAL A 71 0.73 -3.99 15.88
N HIS A 72 0.44 -5.27 15.92
CA HIS A 72 0.64 -6.13 17.07
C HIS A 72 1.52 -7.32 16.66
N ASP A 73 2.74 -7.35 17.18
CA ASP A 73 3.76 -8.31 16.76
C ASP A 73 3.95 -8.26 15.21
N ARG A 74 3.68 -9.34 14.55
CA ARG A 74 3.75 -9.47 13.09
C ARG A 74 2.41 -9.30 12.38
N TRP A 75 1.43 -8.73 13.05
CA TRP A 75 0.08 -8.55 12.50
C TRP A 75 -0.30 -7.10 12.39
N LEU A 76 -0.80 -6.72 11.22
CA LEU A 76 -1.52 -5.48 11.03
C LEU A 76 -2.99 -5.74 11.26
N ILE A 77 -3.57 -5.10 12.27
CA ILE A 77 -4.98 -5.22 12.66
C ILE A 77 -5.68 -3.93 12.29
N ARG A 78 -6.83 -4.05 11.64
CA ARG A 78 -7.69 -2.90 11.32
C ARG A 78 -9.15 -3.25 11.48
N GLN A 79 -9.97 -2.25 11.76
CA GLN A 79 -11.42 -2.37 11.68
C GLN A 79 -11.85 -2.36 10.21
N LEU A 80 -12.87 -3.16 9.90
CA LEU A 80 -13.56 -3.10 8.63
C LEU A 80 -14.88 -2.35 8.84
N ALA A 81 -15.02 -1.20 8.20
CA ALA A 81 -16.30 -0.50 8.20
C ALA A 81 -17.31 -1.24 7.32
N PRO A 82 -18.61 -1.20 7.66
CA PRO A 82 -19.64 -1.91 6.90
C PRO A 82 -19.81 -1.40 5.46
N ASP A 83 -19.39 -0.17 5.19
CA ASP A 83 -19.46 0.51 3.90
C ASP A 83 -18.13 0.47 3.12
N ILE A 84 -17.20 -0.40 3.52
CA ILE A 84 -15.96 -0.58 2.75
C ILE A 84 -16.27 -1.08 1.35
N ALA A 85 -15.89 -0.27 0.35
CA ALA A 85 -15.90 -0.65 -1.04
C ALA A 85 -14.48 -0.94 -1.54
N LYS A 86 -14.34 -1.97 -2.36
CA LYS A 86 -13.11 -2.26 -3.09
C LYS A 86 -13.14 -1.55 -4.43
N ILE A 87 -12.24 -0.61 -4.64
CA ILE A 87 -12.04 0.01 -5.94
C ILE A 87 -11.02 -0.81 -6.70
N GLU A 88 -11.46 -1.49 -7.75
CA GLU A 88 -10.58 -2.21 -8.66
C GLU A 88 -10.17 -1.29 -9.81
N MET A 89 -8.86 -1.17 -10.02
CA MET A 89 -8.35 -0.48 -11.20
C MET A 89 -8.66 -1.33 -12.43
N PRO A 90 -9.42 -0.81 -13.40
CA PRO A 90 -9.77 -1.57 -14.58
C PRO A 90 -8.52 -1.97 -15.36
N ARG A 91 -8.52 -3.20 -15.85
CA ARG A 91 -7.53 -3.68 -16.80
C ARG A 91 -7.86 -3.05 -18.14
N GLU A 92 -7.02 -2.16 -18.62
CA GLU A 92 -7.07 -1.51 -19.94
C GLU A 92 -8.29 -0.61 -20.23
N ARG A 93 -8.01 0.60 -20.67
CA ARG A 93 -8.86 1.54 -21.46
C ARG A 93 -10.24 1.90 -20.92
N ASP A 94 -10.59 1.62 -19.71
CA ASP A 94 -11.84 2.15 -19.17
C ASP A 94 -11.67 3.65 -18.92
N LYS A 95 -12.30 4.44 -19.77
CA LYS A 95 -12.36 5.92 -19.68
C LYS A 95 -12.87 6.43 -18.33
N ARG A 96 -13.49 5.56 -17.52
CA ARG A 96 -13.96 5.91 -16.17
C ARG A 96 -12.82 6.17 -15.19
N LEU A 97 -11.64 5.59 -15.39
CA LEU A 97 -10.48 5.87 -14.55
C LEU A 97 -9.91 7.27 -14.79
N ALA A 98 -10.03 7.77 -16.00
CA ALA A 98 -9.74 9.18 -16.30
C ALA A 98 -10.69 10.14 -15.57
N LEU A 99 -11.78 9.63 -14.98
CA LEU A 99 -12.79 10.38 -14.24
C LEU A 99 -12.59 10.36 -12.71
N ALA A 100 -11.47 9.86 -12.21
CA ALA A 100 -11.19 9.85 -10.78
C ALA A 100 -9.94 10.66 -10.39
N PRO A 101 -9.74 11.91 -10.91
CA PRO A 101 -8.62 12.75 -10.50
C PRO A 101 -8.63 13.02 -9.00
N ASP A 102 -9.80 13.12 -8.38
CA ASP A 102 -9.95 13.32 -6.94
C ASP A 102 -9.45 12.11 -6.15
N LEU A 103 -9.74 10.89 -6.60
CA LEU A 103 -9.22 9.68 -5.97
C LEU A 103 -7.68 9.62 -6.06
N LEU A 104 -7.12 9.89 -7.23
CA LEU A 104 -5.66 9.93 -7.42
C LEU A 104 -5.01 11.03 -6.56
N GLN A 105 -5.66 12.17 -6.44
CA GLN A 105 -5.21 13.26 -5.57
C GLN A 105 -5.23 12.84 -4.09
N LEU A 106 -6.29 12.17 -3.64
CA LEU A 106 -6.38 11.64 -2.27
C LEU A 106 -5.30 10.59 -1.99
N MET A 107 -5.06 9.68 -2.93
CA MET A 107 -3.97 8.69 -2.82
C MET A 107 -2.60 9.38 -2.75
N GLY A 108 -2.37 10.40 -3.57
CA GLY A 108 -1.14 11.20 -3.53
C GLY A 108 -0.96 11.95 -2.22
N ARG A 109 -2.03 12.55 -1.67
CA ARG A 109 -2.01 13.22 -0.36
C ARG A 109 -1.69 12.25 0.77
N GLU A 110 -2.31 11.07 0.80
CA GLU A 110 -2.02 10.06 1.83
C GLU A 110 -0.56 9.57 1.73
N THR A 111 -0.06 9.36 0.53
CA THR A 111 1.36 9.03 0.30
C THR A 111 2.27 10.14 0.81
N ALA A 112 1.94 11.40 0.54
CA ALA A 112 2.71 12.55 1.03
C ALA A 112 2.68 12.64 2.56
N ASN A 113 1.55 12.39 3.21
CA ASN A 113 1.43 12.37 4.68
C ASN A 113 2.35 11.34 5.32
N ILE A 114 2.51 10.18 4.70
CA ILE A 114 3.44 9.14 5.15
C ILE A 114 4.89 9.63 5.03
N HIS A 115 5.26 10.19 3.89
CA HIS A 115 6.63 10.65 3.65
C HIS A 115 7.01 11.91 4.45
N LEU A 116 6.09 12.84 4.65
CA LEU A 116 6.32 14.05 5.45
C LEU A 116 6.52 13.74 6.93
N GLY A 117 6.02 12.63 7.43
CA GLY A 117 6.23 12.16 8.79
C GLY A 117 7.65 11.64 9.06
N SER A 118 8.45 11.39 8.02
CA SER A 118 9.85 11.01 8.18
C SER A 118 10.71 12.23 8.55
N ARG A 119 11.89 12.00 9.18
CA ARG A 119 12.84 13.08 9.53
C ARG A 119 13.31 13.87 8.29
N THR A 120 13.22 13.30 7.11
CA THR A 120 13.61 13.90 5.83
C THR A 120 12.44 14.52 5.09
N GLY A 121 11.25 14.58 5.72
CA GLY A 121 10.03 15.06 5.05
C GLY A 121 10.13 16.50 4.54
N ALA A 122 10.75 17.40 5.31
CA ALA A 122 10.96 18.79 4.91
C ALA A 122 11.92 18.87 3.70
N ASP A 123 13.02 18.13 3.73
CA ASP A 123 14.00 18.09 2.64
C ASP A 123 13.38 17.48 1.37
N LEU A 124 12.52 16.48 1.53
CA LEU A 124 11.79 15.88 0.43
C LEU A 124 10.82 16.88 -0.23
N ALA A 125 10.07 17.65 0.58
CA ALA A 125 9.15 18.66 0.08
C ALA A 125 9.89 19.76 -0.72
N ASP A 126 11.05 20.20 -0.26
CA ASP A 126 11.88 21.18 -0.95
C ASP A 126 12.48 20.62 -2.24
N ARG A 127 12.92 19.37 -2.23
CA ARG A 127 13.38 18.68 -3.43
C ARG A 127 12.27 18.55 -4.47
N LEU A 128 11.08 18.15 -4.05
CA LEU A 128 9.92 18.03 -4.94
C LEU A 128 9.50 19.38 -5.53
N ARG A 129 9.55 20.47 -4.74
CA ARG A 129 9.29 21.80 -5.26
C ARG A 129 10.30 22.20 -6.35
N ARG A 130 11.59 21.94 -6.16
CA ARG A 130 12.64 22.21 -7.15
C ARG A 130 12.47 21.34 -8.40
N LEU A 131 12.13 20.08 -8.24
CA LEU A 131 11.87 19.17 -9.36
C LEU A 131 10.62 19.56 -10.16
N ASN A 132 9.57 20.05 -9.49
CA ASN A 132 8.37 20.53 -10.15
C ASN A 132 8.54 21.83 -10.95
N GLN A 133 9.65 22.53 -10.78
CA GLN A 133 10.00 23.63 -11.69
C GLN A 133 10.24 23.14 -13.13
N ASN A 134 10.54 21.84 -13.29
CA ASN A 134 10.56 21.18 -14.60
C ASN A 134 9.53 20.03 -14.58
N ALA A 135 8.29 20.33 -14.95
CA ALA A 135 7.16 19.40 -14.87
C ALA A 135 7.34 18.12 -15.73
N GLU A 136 8.23 18.15 -16.72
CA GLU A 136 8.45 17.05 -17.66
C GLU A 136 9.22 15.86 -17.06
N TRP A 137 9.92 16.05 -15.95
CA TRP A 137 10.72 14.97 -15.36
C TRP A 137 9.87 13.79 -14.90
N PHE A 138 8.69 14.06 -14.34
CA PHE A 138 7.86 13.02 -13.72
C PHE A 138 7.18 12.11 -14.76
N PRO A 139 6.51 12.64 -15.80
CA PRO A 139 6.05 11.82 -16.92
C PRO A 139 7.16 11.00 -17.55
N ALA A 140 8.31 11.60 -17.84
CA ALA A 140 9.44 10.89 -18.43
C ALA A 140 10.01 9.78 -17.54
N ALA A 141 10.04 9.97 -16.22
CA ALA A 141 10.44 8.93 -15.27
C ALA A 141 9.41 7.79 -15.22
N THR A 142 8.13 8.14 -15.26
CA THR A 142 7.02 7.17 -15.28
C THR A 142 7.06 6.31 -16.54
N ASP A 143 7.24 6.91 -17.70
CA ASP A 143 7.34 6.18 -18.98
C ASP A 143 8.52 5.21 -18.99
N ARG A 144 9.67 5.63 -18.47
CA ARG A 144 10.84 4.74 -18.33
C ARG A 144 10.55 3.59 -17.38
N MET A 145 9.94 3.85 -16.24
CA MET A 145 9.56 2.81 -15.27
C MET A 145 8.60 1.80 -15.89
N VAL A 146 7.57 2.26 -16.60
CA VAL A 146 6.61 1.40 -17.30
C VAL A 146 7.31 0.54 -18.35
N ALA A 147 8.20 1.13 -19.16
CA ALA A 147 8.96 0.40 -20.17
C ALA A 147 9.85 -0.69 -19.55
N CYS A 148 10.57 -0.36 -18.47
CA CYS A 148 11.39 -1.34 -17.74
C CYS A 148 10.53 -2.47 -17.16
N THR A 149 9.44 -2.14 -16.48
CA THR A 149 8.55 -3.15 -15.88
C THR A 149 7.95 -4.08 -16.92
N ARG A 150 7.53 -3.56 -18.08
CA ARG A 150 7.03 -4.38 -19.19
C ARG A 150 8.11 -5.32 -19.74
N LYS A 151 9.34 -4.83 -19.90
CA LYS A 151 10.48 -5.65 -20.35
C LYS A 151 10.78 -6.77 -19.36
N ASP A 152 10.80 -6.47 -18.07
CA ASP A 152 11.08 -7.46 -17.03
C ASP A 152 9.95 -8.49 -16.93
N HIS A 153 8.70 -8.04 -17.03
CA HIS A 153 7.54 -8.94 -17.08
C HIS A 153 7.58 -9.87 -18.30
N ALA A 154 7.95 -9.35 -19.46
CA ALA A 154 8.07 -10.17 -20.68
C ALA A 154 9.12 -11.27 -20.51
N LYS A 155 10.30 -10.95 -19.97
CA LYS A 155 11.36 -11.93 -19.67
C LYS A 155 10.91 -12.96 -18.64
N TRP A 156 10.22 -12.52 -17.60
CA TRP A 156 9.68 -13.42 -16.60
C TRP A 156 8.63 -14.36 -17.21
N ALA A 157 7.68 -13.83 -17.97
CA ALA A 157 6.63 -14.61 -18.61
C ALA A 157 7.18 -15.62 -19.64
N GLU A 158 8.26 -15.27 -20.34
CA GLU A 158 8.96 -16.19 -21.25
C GLU A 158 9.62 -17.35 -20.48
N ARG A 159 10.23 -17.06 -19.31
CA ARG A 159 10.92 -18.06 -18.49
C ARG A 159 9.98 -19.02 -17.78
N TYR A 160 8.78 -18.58 -17.43
CA TYR A 160 7.82 -19.32 -16.60
C TYR A 160 6.49 -19.60 -17.33
N ARG A 161 6.48 -19.56 -18.65
CA ARG A 161 5.37 -20.15 -19.43
C ARG A 161 5.52 -21.67 -19.35
N GLU A 162 4.67 -22.26 -18.53
CA GLU A 162 4.29 -23.66 -18.63
C GLU A 162 3.17 -23.81 -19.67
#